data_724de012e916da53ef52c915199146a2
#
_entry.id   724de012e916da53ef52c915199146a2
#
_cell.length_a   1.000
_cell.length_b   1.000
_cell.length_c   1.000
_cell.angle_alpha   90.00
_cell.angle_beta   90.00
_cell.angle_gamma   90.00
#
_symmetry.space_group_name_H-M   'P 1'
#
loop_
_entity.id
_entity.type
_entity.pdbx_description
1 polymer ?
#
loop_
_entity_poly.entity_id
_entity_poly.type
_entity_poly.pdbx_seq_one_letter_code
_entity_poly.pdbx_strand_id
1 'polypeptide(L)'
;MPNIDSKKGIAIFHCGFIYSGGGERIVLEEARGLVKRGYKVCVYAPTLDKNKCFPDLVKGLNVKTFLPSFFDSLPLKNAIRMLVTSIIAPILSVNFRNIDIFIGANQPGAWIAFCMAKMLRKPYIVYLNQPNRIVYPRSVDVEFGWYTTVKDYQVLYKFLKPFKPLLAWLDKVSIKNADRILANGAYIKNLIEIVYSKEVIDAPAGAWAFAPYLMYWNPHTAYTGRIKVAGKIIEKPYALITNRHDPQKRFDYVIRAMKYVNKKYSRAKLIIPGPFTAHTIKLIRMAKALKIEDKVLFLGQVEEKDLQRLYRHSVLYCYPAPQEDFGLGPLEAGGWGVPTVAWRHAGPTVTVEGGVSGYLAKPYDVEDYARKMIRLLKNQKLRAKMGKAALRRTKSIFSWNNHLDILEESILQLI
;
A
#
# COMPACT_ATOMS: atom_id res chain seq x y z
N MET A 1 -14.25 -26.52 -17.76
CA MET A 1 -14.69 -25.18 -17.32
C MET A 1 -16.11 -25.38 -16.77
N PRO A 2 -16.39 -25.09 -15.50
CA PRO A 2 -17.75 -25.20 -15.00
C PRO A 2 -18.61 -24.11 -15.67
N ASN A 3 -19.82 -24.45 -15.99
CA ASN A 3 -20.85 -23.65 -16.64
C ASN A 3 -21.12 -22.39 -15.78
N ILE A 4 -20.82 -21.20 -16.32
CA ILE A 4 -21.06 -19.91 -15.66
C ILE A 4 -22.52 -19.49 -15.95
N ASP A 5 -23.47 -20.27 -15.43
CA ASP A 5 -24.87 -19.82 -15.36
C ASP A 5 -25.10 -19.10 -14.03
N SER A 6 -25.43 -17.81 -14.14
CA SER A 6 -25.66 -16.77 -13.14
C SER A 6 -24.40 -16.20 -12.48
N LYS A 7 -23.95 -15.04 -12.97
CA LYS A 7 -22.86 -14.21 -12.42
C LYS A 7 -23.12 -13.93 -10.94
N LYS A 8 -22.35 -14.58 -10.05
CA LYS A 8 -22.44 -14.41 -8.60
C LYS A 8 -22.20 -12.96 -8.17
N GLY A 9 -22.95 -12.51 -7.19
CA GLY A 9 -22.86 -11.15 -6.64
C GLY A 9 -21.87 -11.07 -5.49
N ILE A 10 -20.91 -10.14 -5.56
CA ILE A 10 -19.90 -9.89 -4.53
C ILE A 10 -20.02 -8.45 -4.04
N ALA A 11 -20.07 -8.22 -2.74
CA ALA A 11 -19.93 -6.91 -2.15
C ALA A 11 -18.62 -6.79 -1.36
N ILE A 12 -17.81 -5.79 -1.69
CA ILE A 12 -16.54 -5.52 -1.00
C ILE A 12 -16.72 -4.25 -0.15
N PHE A 13 -16.36 -4.34 1.13
CA PHE A 13 -16.44 -3.23 2.10
C PHE A 13 -15.06 -2.77 2.51
N HIS A 14 -14.81 -1.47 2.42
CA HIS A 14 -13.54 -0.83 2.80
C HIS A 14 -13.77 0.38 3.71
N CYS A 15 -12.71 0.84 4.39
CA CYS A 15 -12.79 1.96 5.33
C CYS A 15 -13.09 3.31 4.66
N GLY A 16 -12.62 3.53 3.43
CA GLY A 16 -12.82 4.77 2.68
C GLY A 16 -11.90 4.89 1.47
N PHE A 17 -12.35 5.65 0.47
CA PHE A 17 -11.61 5.98 -0.74
C PHE A 17 -11.47 7.49 -0.86
N ILE A 18 -10.58 8.09 -0.06
CA ILE A 18 -10.40 9.56 0.03
C ILE A 18 -9.00 10.03 -0.36
N TYR A 19 -8.07 9.12 -0.57
CA TYR A 19 -6.73 9.36 -1.10
C TYR A 19 -6.19 8.09 -1.79
N SER A 20 -5.13 8.22 -2.58
CA SER A 20 -4.48 7.09 -3.25
C SER A 20 -3.46 6.45 -2.32
N GLY A 21 -3.83 5.35 -1.66
CA GLY A 21 -2.98 4.55 -0.77
C GLY A 21 -2.91 3.09 -1.20
N GLY A 22 -2.03 2.31 -0.56
CA GLY A 22 -1.83 0.89 -0.90
C GLY A 22 -3.07 0.04 -0.62
N GLY A 23 -3.77 0.29 0.50
CA GLY A 23 -4.99 -0.44 0.86
C GLY A 23 -6.14 -0.20 -0.11
N GLU A 24 -6.33 1.05 -0.50
CA GLU A 24 -7.32 1.46 -1.49
C GLU A 24 -7.04 0.83 -2.86
N ARG A 25 -5.76 0.82 -3.29
CA ARG A 25 -5.34 0.19 -4.54
C ARG A 25 -5.68 -1.30 -4.56
N ILE A 26 -5.42 -2.02 -3.47
CA ILE A 26 -5.68 -3.45 -3.40
C ILE A 26 -7.16 -3.74 -3.63
N VAL A 27 -8.05 -3.10 -2.90
CA VAL A 27 -9.50 -3.31 -3.03
C VAL A 27 -10.03 -2.96 -4.42
N LEU A 28 -9.51 -1.87 -5.02
CA LEU A 28 -9.93 -1.49 -6.38
C LEU A 28 -9.42 -2.47 -7.44
N GLU A 29 -8.19 -2.99 -7.29
CA GLU A 29 -7.66 -4.01 -8.22
C GLU A 29 -8.35 -5.38 -8.02
N GLU A 30 -8.71 -5.76 -6.79
CA GLU A 30 -9.55 -6.93 -6.51
C GLU A 30 -10.90 -6.80 -7.21
N ALA A 31 -11.59 -5.69 -7.01
CA ALA A 31 -12.88 -5.44 -7.65
C ALA A 31 -12.78 -5.50 -9.18
N ARG A 32 -11.77 -4.83 -9.76
CA ARG A 32 -11.53 -4.80 -11.20
C ARG A 32 -11.21 -6.19 -11.76
N GLY A 33 -10.39 -6.95 -11.03
CA GLY A 33 -10.01 -8.31 -11.42
C GLY A 33 -11.20 -9.26 -11.39
N LEU A 34 -12.01 -9.23 -10.34
CA LEU A 34 -13.22 -10.04 -10.20
C LEU A 34 -14.28 -9.69 -11.26
N VAL A 35 -14.45 -8.40 -11.58
CA VAL A 35 -15.33 -7.97 -12.69
C VAL A 35 -14.85 -8.55 -14.03
N LYS A 36 -13.53 -8.53 -14.31
CA LYS A 36 -12.96 -9.14 -15.51
C LYS A 36 -13.14 -10.65 -15.57
N ARG A 37 -13.24 -11.30 -14.42
CA ARG A 37 -13.51 -12.75 -14.28
C ARG A 37 -15.01 -13.09 -14.35
N GLY A 38 -15.88 -12.07 -14.53
CA GLY A 38 -17.31 -12.27 -14.79
C GLY A 38 -18.21 -12.11 -13.56
N TYR A 39 -17.68 -11.76 -12.37
CA TYR A 39 -18.49 -11.52 -11.19
C TYR A 39 -19.21 -10.17 -11.24
N LYS A 40 -20.38 -10.08 -10.60
CA LYS A 40 -21.09 -8.82 -10.35
C LYS A 40 -20.55 -8.20 -9.06
N VAL A 41 -19.65 -7.23 -9.16
CA VAL A 41 -18.97 -6.66 -8.00
C VAL A 41 -19.50 -5.26 -7.69
N CYS A 42 -19.84 -5.02 -6.42
CA CYS A 42 -20.12 -3.71 -5.86
C CYS A 42 -19.12 -3.42 -4.73
N VAL A 43 -18.54 -2.24 -4.73
CA VAL A 43 -17.63 -1.79 -3.69
C VAL A 43 -18.31 -0.70 -2.86
N TYR A 44 -18.25 -0.82 -1.54
CA TYR A 44 -18.85 0.13 -0.62
C TYR A 44 -17.86 0.65 0.40
N ALA A 45 -17.93 1.92 0.67
CA ALA A 45 -17.16 2.56 1.75
C ALA A 45 -17.98 3.67 2.42
N PRO A 46 -17.72 3.99 3.69
CA PRO A 46 -18.33 5.15 4.35
C PRO A 46 -18.04 6.47 3.63
N THR A 47 -16.84 6.60 3.06
CA THR A 47 -16.35 7.83 2.44
C THR A 47 -15.74 7.57 1.07
N LEU A 48 -15.98 8.47 0.10
CA LEU A 48 -15.51 8.37 -1.26
C LEU A 48 -15.21 9.75 -1.85
N ASP A 49 -13.99 9.91 -2.39
CA ASP A 49 -13.60 11.04 -3.23
C ASP A 49 -13.03 10.50 -4.55
N LYS A 50 -13.88 10.43 -5.57
CA LYS A 50 -13.54 9.85 -6.88
C LYS A 50 -12.41 10.60 -7.61
N ASN A 51 -12.18 11.86 -7.25
CA ASN A 51 -11.15 12.68 -7.90
C ASN A 51 -9.78 12.52 -7.25
N LYS A 52 -9.74 12.11 -5.98
CA LYS A 52 -8.48 11.98 -5.20
C LYS A 52 -8.02 10.54 -5.04
N CYS A 53 -8.93 9.57 -5.10
CA CYS A 53 -8.58 8.18 -4.90
C CYS A 53 -8.58 7.42 -6.23
N PHE A 54 -7.42 7.24 -6.83
CA PHE A 54 -7.21 6.47 -8.06
C PHE A 54 -8.32 6.68 -9.11
N PRO A 55 -8.51 7.90 -9.66
CA PRO A 55 -9.61 8.22 -10.58
C PRO A 55 -9.76 7.21 -11.73
N ASP A 56 -8.61 6.76 -12.30
CA ASP A 56 -8.59 5.80 -13.41
C ASP A 56 -9.03 4.39 -13.01
N LEU A 57 -8.80 3.98 -11.74
CA LEU A 57 -9.26 2.69 -11.23
C LEU A 57 -10.73 2.73 -10.82
N VAL A 58 -11.16 3.81 -10.20
CA VAL A 58 -12.56 4.00 -9.76
C VAL A 58 -13.50 4.13 -10.96
N LYS A 59 -13.02 4.73 -12.05
CA LYS A 59 -13.78 4.85 -13.31
C LYS A 59 -14.06 3.47 -13.90
N GLY A 60 -15.33 3.11 -14.04
CA GLY A 60 -15.75 1.79 -14.55
C GLY A 60 -16.01 0.75 -13.47
N LEU A 61 -15.81 1.07 -12.19
CA LEU A 61 -16.22 0.26 -11.06
C LEU A 61 -17.48 0.79 -10.39
N ASN A 62 -18.31 -0.11 -9.88
CA ASN A 62 -19.50 0.25 -9.10
C ASN A 62 -19.09 0.54 -7.65
N VAL A 63 -18.54 1.74 -7.40
CA VAL A 63 -18.11 2.19 -6.06
C VAL A 63 -19.13 3.15 -5.49
N LYS A 64 -19.66 2.85 -4.30
CA LYS A 64 -20.77 3.58 -3.65
C LYS A 64 -20.45 3.91 -2.19
N THR A 65 -21.16 4.90 -1.66
CA THR A 65 -21.23 5.19 -0.22
C THR A 65 -22.54 4.68 0.35
N PHE A 66 -22.56 4.39 1.66
CA PHE A 66 -23.75 3.92 2.35
C PHE A 66 -24.75 5.04 2.66
N LEU A 67 -24.24 6.22 2.99
CA LEU A 67 -25.04 7.34 3.46
C LEU A 67 -25.29 8.35 2.33
N PRO A 68 -26.43 9.06 2.36
CA PRO A 68 -26.75 10.12 1.41
C PRO A 68 -25.73 11.25 1.38
N SER A 69 -25.75 12.03 0.30
CA SER A 69 -24.81 13.14 0.06
C SER A 69 -24.96 14.29 1.06
N PHE A 70 -26.12 14.45 1.72
CA PHE A 70 -26.28 15.51 2.71
C PHE A 70 -25.27 15.42 3.88
N PHE A 71 -24.80 14.21 4.18
CA PHE A 71 -23.72 14.02 5.17
C PHE A 71 -22.40 14.67 4.74
N ASP A 72 -22.23 15.05 3.49
CA ASP A 72 -21.03 15.73 2.99
C ASP A 72 -20.96 17.20 3.39
N SER A 73 -22.08 17.81 3.82
CA SER A 73 -22.14 19.17 4.32
C SER A 73 -21.82 19.29 5.82
N LEU A 74 -21.75 18.16 6.55
CA LEU A 74 -21.50 18.15 7.99
C LEU A 74 -20.02 18.40 8.32
N PRO A 75 -19.72 19.08 9.45
CA PRO A 75 -18.37 19.13 9.97
C PRO A 75 -17.88 17.70 10.30
N LEU A 76 -16.58 17.44 10.13
CA LEU A 76 -15.98 16.11 10.36
C LEU A 76 -16.70 14.99 9.58
N LYS A 77 -17.18 15.28 8.39
CA LYS A 77 -18.02 14.40 7.55
C LYS A 77 -17.48 12.97 7.41
N ASN A 78 -16.16 12.81 7.23
CA ASN A 78 -15.58 11.49 7.07
C ASN A 78 -15.64 10.65 8.36
N ALA A 79 -15.43 11.28 9.51
CA ALA A 79 -15.55 10.64 10.81
C ALA A 79 -17.00 10.24 11.11
N ILE A 80 -17.95 11.17 10.88
CA ILE A 80 -19.38 10.92 11.09
C ILE A 80 -19.86 9.79 10.16
N ARG A 81 -19.54 9.84 8.88
CA ARG A 81 -19.91 8.78 7.92
C ARG A 81 -19.38 7.41 8.35
N MET A 82 -18.11 7.34 8.78
CA MET A 82 -17.50 6.09 9.24
C MET A 82 -18.22 5.56 10.49
N LEU A 83 -18.46 6.41 11.50
CA LEU A 83 -19.10 6.02 12.75
C LEU A 83 -20.55 5.58 12.52
N VAL A 84 -21.34 6.41 11.86
CA VAL A 84 -22.77 6.12 11.57
C VAL A 84 -22.90 4.83 10.76
N THR A 85 -22.12 4.69 9.66
CA THR A 85 -22.16 3.46 8.85
C THR A 85 -21.83 2.22 9.68
N SER A 86 -20.85 2.31 10.58
CA SER A 86 -20.48 1.17 11.43
C SER A 86 -21.57 0.77 12.42
N ILE A 87 -22.32 1.75 12.94
CA ILE A 87 -23.44 1.53 13.90
C ILE A 87 -24.66 0.93 13.17
N ILE A 88 -25.02 1.48 12.01
CA ILE A 88 -26.24 1.06 11.29
C ILE A 88 -25.99 -0.12 10.33
N ALA A 89 -24.77 -0.66 10.26
CA ALA A 89 -24.42 -1.75 9.36
C ALA A 89 -25.42 -2.92 9.39
N PRO A 90 -25.90 -3.42 10.56
CA PRO A 90 -26.90 -4.49 10.58
C PRO A 90 -28.19 -4.15 9.85
N ILE A 91 -28.66 -2.88 9.96
CA ILE A 91 -29.91 -2.41 9.34
C ILE A 91 -29.75 -2.30 7.82
N LEU A 92 -28.57 -1.89 7.36
CA LEU A 92 -28.26 -1.74 5.93
C LEU A 92 -28.29 -3.08 5.16
N SER A 93 -28.26 -4.21 5.86
CA SER A 93 -28.21 -5.55 5.26
C SER A 93 -29.37 -5.82 4.29
N VAL A 94 -30.55 -5.22 4.49
CA VAL A 94 -31.72 -5.39 3.62
C VAL A 94 -31.46 -5.06 2.15
N ASN A 95 -30.51 -4.16 1.89
CA ASN A 95 -30.13 -3.73 0.54
C ASN A 95 -29.18 -4.70 -0.19
N PHE A 96 -28.73 -5.78 0.51
CA PHE A 96 -27.70 -6.69 0.01
C PHE A 96 -28.20 -8.14 -0.17
N ARG A 97 -29.52 -8.36 -0.22
CA ARG A 97 -30.13 -9.70 -0.35
C ARG A 97 -29.66 -10.46 -1.58
N ASN A 98 -29.36 -9.76 -2.68
CA ASN A 98 -28.93 -10.33 -3.97
C ASN A 98 -27.39 -10.54 -4.05
N ILE A 99 -26.67 -10.36 -2.96
CA ILE A 99 -25.23 -10.63 -2.87
C ILE A 99 -25.04 -12.07 -2.37
N ASP A 100 -24.10 -12.79 -2.97
CA ASP A 100 -23.83 -14.19 -2.61
C ASP A 100 -22.73 -14.29 -1.56
N ILE A 101 -21.74 -13.39 -1.58
CA ILE A 101 -20.63 -13.37 -0.64
C ILE A 101 -20.19 -11.94 -0.32
N PHE A 102 -19.73 -11.72 0.90
CA PHE A 102 -19.20 -10.45 1.37
C PHE A 102 -17.69 -10.51 1.58
N ILE A 103 -17.00 -9.42 1.26
CA ILE A 103 -15.56 -9.27 1.52
C ILE A 103 -15.35 -8.01 2.35
N GLY A 104 -14.77 -8.15 3.53
CA GLY A 104 -14.40 -7.03 4.40
C GLY A 104 -12.90 -6.74 4.35
N ALA A 105 -12.51 -5.60 3.79
CA ALA A 105 -11.11 -5.18 3.69
C ALA A 105 -10.74 -4.22 4.83
N ASN A 106 -9.94 -4.70 5.78
CA ASN A 106 -9.58 -4.00 7.02
C ASN A 106 -10.81 -3.55 7.86
N GLN A 107 -10.57 -2.83 8.96
CA GLN A 107 -11.67 -2.23 9.74
C GLN A 107 -12.00 -0.82 9.22
N PRO A 108 -13.28 -0.41 9.22
CA PRO A 108 -14.47 -1.14 9.63
C PRO A 108 -15.08 -2.06 8.57
N GLY A 109 -14.42 -2.26 7.42
CA GLY A 109 -14.93 -3.14 6.36
C GLY A 109 -15.23 -4.56 6.84
N ALA A 110 -14.35 -5.14 7.67
CA ALA A 110 -14.54 -6.45 8.27
C ALA A 110 -15.77 -6.51 9.19
N TRP A 111 -16.00 -5.49 10.00
CA TRP A 111 -17.19 -5.37 10.84
C TRP A 111 -18.46 -5.26 10.01
N ILE A 112 -18.46 -4.45 8.95
CA ILE A 112 -19.61 -4.30 8.05
C ILE A 112 -19.93 -5.64 7.37
N ALA A 113 -18.91 -6.33 6.83
CA ALA A 113 -19.08 -7.64 6.21
C ALA A 113 -19.66 -8.67 7.17
N PHE A 114 -19.16 -8.71 8.42
CA PHE A 114 -19.70 -9.56 9.48
C PHE A 114 -21.18 -9.28 9.73
N CYS A 115 -21.60 -8.03 9.88
CA CYS A 115 -22.99 -7.65 10.09
C CYS A 115 -23.88 -8.12 8.93
N MET A 116 -23.47 -7.86 7.66
CA MET A 116 -24.20 -8.28 6.47
C MET A 116 -24.34 -9.80 6.41
N ALA A 117 -23.22 -10.50 6.62
CA ALA A 117 -23.17 -11.96 6.57
C ALA A 117 -24.08 -12.60 7.61
N LYS A 118 -24.05 -12.12 8.87
CA LYS A 118 -24.90 -12.66 9.94
C LYS A 118 -26.38 -12.37 9.72
N MET A 119 -26.74 -11.16 9.30
CA MET A 119 -28.14 -10.79 9.04
C MET A 119 -28.74 -11.56 7.86
N LEU A 120 -27.93 -11.82 6.81
CA LEU A 120 -28.40 -12.47 5.58
C LEU A 120 -28.08 -13.97 5.51
N ARG A 121 -27.39 -14.53 6.51
CA ARG A 121 -26.93 -15.93 6.56
C ARG A 121 -26.13 -16.33 5.33
N LYS A 122 -25.17 -15.47 4.95
CA LYS A 122 -24.30 -15.67 3.80
C LYS A 122 -22.83 -15.69 4.23
N PRO A 123 -21.93 -16.31 3.44
CA PRO A 123 -20.51 -16.36 3.77
C PRO A 123 -19.83 -14.99 3.64
N TYR A 124 -18.72 -14.82 4.37
CA TYR A 124 -17.86 -13.66 4.20
C TYR A 124 -16.38 -13.98 4.40
N ILE A 125 -15.59 -13.26 3.64
CA ILE A 125 -14.13 -13.27 3.69
C ILE A 125 -13.65 -11.96 4.32
N VAL A 126 -12.58 -12.02 5.10
CA VAL A 126 -11.88 -10.85 5.59
C VAL A 126 -10.49 -10.78 4.95
N TYR A 127 -10.17 -9.67 4.29
CA TYR A 127 -8.83 -9.39 3.78
C TYR A 127 -8.15 -8.32 4.63
N LEU A 128 -6.99 -8.65 5.20
CA LEU A 128 -6.28 -7.77 6.13
C LEU A 128 -4.91 -7.37 5.58
N ASN A 129 -4.74 -6.07 5.37
CA ASN A 129 -3.42 -5.48 5.09
C ASN A 129 -2.58 -5.33 6.37
N GLN A 130 -3.24 -5.31 7.52
CA GLN A 130 -2.64 -5.09 8.84
C GLN A 130 -3.66 -5.40 9.93
N PRO A 131 -3.21 -5.69 11.17
CA PRO A 131 -4.10 -5.69 12.32
C PRO A 131 -4.74 -4.31 12.53
N ASN A 132 -5.87 -4.25 13.23
CA ASN A 132 -6.49 -2.97 13.59
C ASN A 132 -5.54 -2.09 14.41
N ARG A 133 -4.98 -1.03 13.82
CA ARG A 133 -3.95 -0.18 14.44
C ARG A 133 -4.47 0.68 15.61
N ILE A 134 -5.78 0.86 15.75
CA ILE A 134 -6.38 1.48 16.93
C ILE A 134 -6.23 0.55 18.14
N VAL A 135 -6.37 -0.75 17.92
CA VAL A 135 -6.30 -1.77 18.96
C VAL A 135 -4.86 -2.27 19.18
N TYR A 136 -4.15 -2.53 18.07
CA TYR A 136 -2.80 -3.12 18.02
C TYR A 136 -1.81 -2.18 17.31
N PRO A 137 -1.44 -1.04 17.93
CA PRO A 137 -0.52 -0.08 17.31
C PRO A 137 0.91 -0.67 17.22
N ARG A 138 1.64 -0.30 16.16
CA ARG A 138 3.07 -0.55 16.06
C ARG A 138 3.83 0.40 16.98
N SER A 139 5.08 0.10 17.35
CA SER A 139 5.90 1.04 18.12
C SER A 139 6.11 2.37 17.38
N VAL A 140 6.25 2.32 16.06
CA VAL A 140 6.34 3.53 15.22
C VAL A 140 5.04 4.37 15.26
N ASP A 141 3.88 3.76 15.42
CA ASP A 141 2.61 4.46 15.57
C ASP A 141 2.47 5.09 16.97
N VAL A 142 3.07 4.47 17.98
CA VAL A 142 3.13 5.02 19.34
C VAL A 142 4.11 6.20 19.39
N GLU A 143 5.28 6.10 18.76
CA GLU A 143 6.32 7.12 18.72
C GLU A 143 5.88 8.39 18.01
N PHE A 144 5.28 8.26 16.82
CA PHE A 144 4.90 9.41 15.97
C PHE A 144 3.42 9.74 15.99
N GLY A 145 2.61 9.00 16.72
CA GLY A 145 1.16 9.03 16.64
C GLY A 145 0.64 8.30 15.40
N TRP A 146 -0.63 7.93 15.41
CA TRP A 146 -1.28 7.41 14.22
C TRP A 146 -1.49 8.55 13.23
N TYR A 147 -0.52 8.73 12.34
CA TYR A 147 -0.53 9.81 11.37
C TYR A 147 -1.52 9.49 10.27
N THR A 148 -2.61 10.23 10.26
CA THR A 148 -3.49 10.31 9.09
C THR A 148 -3.47 11.75 8.58
N THR A 149 -3.40 11.94 7.28
CA THR A 149 -3.49 13.25 6.64
C THR A 149 -4.91 13.83 6.74
N VAL A 150 -5.87 13.01 7.15
CA VAL A 150 -7.29 13.40 7.28
C VAL A 150 -7.58 13.80 8.69
N LYS A 151 -7.78 15.10 8.91
CA LYS A 151 -8.05 15.69 10.23
C LYS A 151 -9.24 15.01 10.92
N ASP A 152 -10.29 14.71 10.19
CA ASP A 152 -11.50 14.06 10.70
C ASP A 152 -11.17 12.73 11.39
N TYR A 153 -10.28 11.93 10.80
CA TYR A 153 -9.88 10.65 11.38
C TYR A 153 -9.00 10.81 12.62
N GLN A 154 -8.23 11.90 12.70
CA GLN A 154 -7.49 12.20 13.93
C GLN A 154 -8.44 12.51 15.10
N VAL A 155 -9.50 13.28 14.84
CA VAL A 155 -10.54 13.57 15.82
C VAL A 155 -11.29 12.30 16.21
N LEU A 156 -11.70 11.49 15.22
CA LEU A 156 -12.38 10.22 15.46
C LEU A 156 -11.53 9.27 16.33
N TYR A 157 -10.24 9.15 16.02
CA TYR A 157 -9.33 8.33 16.82
C TYR A 157 -9.25 8.78 18.28
N LYS A 158 -9.14 10.08 18.54
CA LYS A 158 -9.13 10.63 19.91
C LYS A 158 -10.44 10.32 20.64
N PHE A 159 -11.57 10.45 19.93
CA PHE A 159 -12.90 10.12 20.47
C PHE A 159 -13.05 8.63 20.78
N LEU A 160 -12.55 7.75 19.91
CA LEU A 160 -12.66 6.29 20.06
C LEU A 160 -11.68 5.70 21.07
N LYS A 161 -10.63 6.41 21.45
CA LYS A 161 -9.59 5.89 22.37
C LYS A 161 -10.13 5.35 23.70
N PRO A 162 -11.10 5.97 24.39
CA PRO A 162 -11.69 5.43 25.62
C PRO A 162 -12.45 4.11 25.40
N PHE A 163 -12.95 3.88 24.18
CA PHE A 163 -13.73 2.70 23.81
C PHE A 163 -12.86 1.56 23.26
N LYS A 164 -11.53 1.61 23.46
CA LYS A 164 -10.62 0.58 22.95
C LYS A 164 -11.01 -0.85 23.33
N PRO A 165 -11.50 -1.18 24.55
CA PRO A 165 -11.94 -2.55 24.86
C PRO A 165 -13.11 -3.01 23.98
N LEU A 166 -14.10 -2.14 23.76
CA LEU A 166 -15.23 -2.44 22.87
C LEU A 166 -14.77 -2.62 21.43
N LEU A 167 -13.89 -1.74 20.94
CA LEU A 167 -13.33 -1.85 19.60
C LEU A 167 -12.51 -3.14 19.42
N ALA A 168 -11.77 -3.57 20.44
CA ALA A 168 -11.04 -4.83 20.43
C ALA A 168 -11.97 -6.04 20.39
N TRP A 169 -13.10 -5.98 21.07
CA TRP A 169 -14.12 -7.03 21.04
C TRP A 169 -14.79 -7.10 19.66
N LEU A 170 -15.27 -5.98 19.12
CA LEU A 170 -15.87 -5.89 17.78
C LEU A 170 -14.90 -6.39 16.69
N ASP A 171 -13.64 -5.99 16.80
CA ASP A 171 -12.56 -6.41 15.91
C ASP A 171 -12.36 -7.93 15.94
N LYS A 172 -12.21 -8.50 17.14
CA LYS A 172 -12.06 -9.96 17.31
C LYS A 172 -13.29 -10.73 16.81
N VAL A 173 -14.48 -10.27 17.12
CA VAL A 173 -15.73 -10.95 16.73
C VAL A 173 -15.84 -10.94 15.20
N SER A 174 -15.64 -9.82 14.55
CA SER A 174 -15.77 -9.69 13.10
C SER A 174 -14.70 -10.47 12.32
N ILE A 175 -13.51 -10.67 12.89
CA ILE A 175 -12.43 -11.40 12.20
C ILE A 175 -12.50 -12.89 12.51
N LYS A 176 -12.69 -13.28 13.78
CA LYS A 176 -12.72 -14.72 14.16
C LYS A 176 -13.88 -15.50 13.59
N ASN A 177 -15.00 -14.86 13.31
CA ASN A 177 -16.18 -15.49 12.69
C ASN A 177 -16.16 -15.47 11.16
N ALA A 178 -15.11 -14.97 10.52
CA ALA A 178 -14.99 -15.06 9.07
C ALA A 178 -14.79 -16.50 8.60
N ASP A 179 -15.42 -16.85 7.47
CA ASP A 179 -15.28 -18.17 6.85
C ASP A 179 -13.88 -18.37 6.30
N ARG A 180 -13.24 -17.27 5.81
CA ARG A 180 -11.84 -17.22 5.41
C ARG A 180 -11.21 -15.90 5.83
N ILE A 181 -9.95 -15.97 6.25
CA ILE A 181 -9.13 -14.79 6.52
C ILE A 181 -7.95 -14.81 5.56
N LEU A 182 -7.81 -13.77 4.77
CA LEU A 182 -6.69 -13.55 3.86
C LEU A 182 -5.84 -12.40 4.39
N ALA A 183 -4.52 -12.51 4.23
CA ALA A 183 -3.59 -11.49 4.67
C ALA A 183 -2.59 -11.10 3.57
N ASN A 184 -2.19 -9.84 3.60
CA ASN A 184 -1.29 -9.26 2.62
C ASN A 184 0.18 -9.65 2.89
N GLY A 185 0.55 -10.85 2.48
CA GLY A 185 1.91 -11.36 2.56
C GLY A 185 2.25 -12.07 3.88
N ALA A 186 3.25 -12.94 3.83
CA ALA A 186 3.61 -13.86 4.90
C ALA A 186 3.89 -13.18 6.26
N TYR A 187 4.47 -11.97 6.27
CA TYR A 187 4.69 -11.23 7.51
C TYR A 187 3.37 -10.87 8.21
N ILE A 188 2.40 -10.35 7.45
CA ILE A 188 1.09 -9.99 8.00
C ILE A 188 0.27 -11.24 8.32
N LYS A 189 0.34 -12.29 7.51
CA LYS A 189 -0.26 -13.58 7.83
C LYS A 189 0.14 -14.02 9.25
N ASN A 190 1.44 -14.15 9.53
CA ASN A 190 1.93 -14.60 10.82
C ASN A 190 1.47 -13.68 11.97
N LEU A 191 1.46 -12.37 11.75
CA LEU A 191 1.02 -11.40 12.75
C LEU A 191 -0.49 -11.53 13.04
N ILE A 192 -1.31 -11.74 12.02
CA ILE A 192 -2.76 -11.94 12.15
C ILE A 192 -3.06 -13.26 12.87
N GLU A 193 -2.35 -14.34 12.53
CA GLU A 193 -2.46 -15.63 13.21
C GLU A 193 -2.18 -15.51 14.71
N ILE A 194 -1.13 -14.78 15.09
CA ILE A 194 -0.80 -14.51 16.50
C ILE A 194 -1.89 -13.69 17.19
N VAL A 195 -2.35 -12.60 16.55
CA VAL A 195 -3.31 -11.67 17.16
C VAL A 195 -4.70 -12.31 17.35
N TYR A 196 -5.16 -13.05 16.35
CA TYR A 196 -6.54 -13.57 16.35
C TYR A 196 -6.63 -15.09 16.65
N SER A 197 -5.51 -15.81 16.71
CA SER A 197 -5.46 -17.27 16.93
C SER A 197 -6.38 -18.01 15.95
N LYS A 198 -6.25 -17.71 14.66
CA LYS A 198 -7.06 -18.26 13.56
C LYS A 198 -6.15 -18.50 12.36
N GLU A 199 -6.40 -19.56 11.61
CA GLU A 199 -5.69 -19.84 10.35
C GLU A 199 -5.92 -18.72 9.33
N VAL A 200 -4.86 -18.33 8.62
CA VAL A 200 -4.87 -17.23 7.66
C VAL A 200 -4.23 -17.68 6.34
N ILE A 201 -4.86 -17.32 5.24
CA ILE A 201 -4.35 -17.57 3.90
C ILE A 201 -3.39 -16.44 3.49
N ASP A 202 -2.20 -16.79 3.03
CA ASP A 202 -1.25 -15.81 2.47
C ASP A 202 -1.70 -15.39 1.08
N ALA A 203 -2.18 -14.16 0.94
CA ALA A 203 -2.67 -13.58 -0.30
C ALA A 203 -1.97 -12.24 -0.57
N PRO A 204 -0.67 -12.26 -0.93
CA PRO A 204 0.11 -11.04 -1.08
C PRO A 204 -0.42 -10.19 -2.24
N ALA A 205 -0.54 -8.89 -2.01
CA ALA A 205 -0.95 -7.94 -3.03
C ALA A 205 0.02 -7.96 -4.22
N GLY A 206 -0.54 -7.73 -5.41
CA GLY A 206 0.21 -7.67 -6.65
C GLY A 206 0.85 -6.32 -6.93
N ALA A 207 1.79 -6.33 -7.85
CA ALA A 207 2.28 -5.14 -8.53
C ALA A 207 2.37 -5.42 -10.05
N TRP A 208 2.33 -4.35 -10.85
CA TRP A 208 2.45 -4.48 -12.29
C TRP A 208 3.92 -4.72 -12.68
N ALA A 209 4.14 -5.76 -13.51
CA ALA A 209 5.43 -6.01 -14.12
C ALA A 209 5.39 -5.51 -15.57
N PHE A 210 6.16 -4.49 -15.89
CA PHE A 210 6.19 -3.85 -17.20
C PHE A 210 7.07 -4.61 -18.20
N ALA A 211 6.81 -5.92 -18.36
CA ALA A 211 7.62 -6.84 -19.18
C ALA A 211 7.87 -6.42 -20.63
N PRO A 212 6.93 -5.84 -21.39
CA PRO A 212 7.17 -5.41 -22.76
C PRO A 212 8.26 -4.35 -22.88
N TYR A 213 8.36 -3.48 -21.88
CA TYR A 213 9.38 -2.41 -21.86
C TYR A 213 10.78 -2.92 -21.49
N LEU A 214 10.90 -4.14 -20.96
CA LEU A 214 12.17 -4.71 -20.51
C LEU A 214 12.98 -5.35 -21.64
N MET A 215 12.37 -5.73 -22.74
CA MET A 215 13.11 -6.09 -23.97
C MET A 215 13.97 -4.92 -24.46
N TYR A 216 13.55 -3.68 -24.16
CA TYR A 216 14.25 -2.44 -24.49
C TYR A 216 14.88 -1.74 -23.29
N TRP A 217 14.80 -2.36 -22.07
CA TRP A 217 15.41 -1.79 -20.89
C TRP A 217 16.92 -1.95 -20.94
N ASN A 218 17.58 -0.88 -21.31
CA ASN A 218 19.03 -0.81 -21.23
C ASN A 218 19.42 -0.19 -19.89
N PRO A 219 20.13 -0.92 -19.00
CA PRO A 219 20.57 -0.39 -17.72
C PRO A 219 21.49 0.83 -17.85
N HIS A 220 22.10 1.04 -19.03
CA HIS A 220 22.87 2.26 -19.33
C HIS A 220 21.98 3.51 -19.38
N THR A 221 20.74 3.42 -19.82
CA THR A 221 19.83 4.58 -19.90
C THR A 221 19.44 5.17 -18.55
N ALA A 222 19.59 4.40 -17.45
CA ALA A 222 19.39 4.90 -16.09
C ALA A 222 20.58 5.76 -15.58
N TYR A 223 21.72 5.75 -16.27
CA TYR A 223 22.98 6.33 -15.78
C TYR A 223 23.29 7.69 -16.36
N THR A 224 22.86 7.98 -17.56
CA THR A 224 23.23 9.18 -18.29
C THR A 224 22.01 9.91 -18.83
N GLY A 225 22.15 11.19 -19.03
CA GLY A 225 21.11 12.05 -19.61
C GLY A 225 20.16 12.65 -18.59
N ARG A 226 19.07 13.17 -19.10
CA ARG A 226 18.06 13.91 -18.34
C ARG A 226 16.67 13.38 -18.67
N ILE A 227 15.74 13.45 -17.71
CA ILE A 227 14.32 13.22 -17.94
C ILE A 227 13.53 14.45 -17.48
N LYS A 228 12.38 14.71 -18.12
CA LYS A 228 11.45 15.76 -17.68
C LYS A 228 10.28 15.11 -16.97
N VAL A 229 10.02 15.49 -15.74
CA VAL A 229 8.95 14.98 -14.88
C VAL A 229 8.32 16.15 -14.12
N ALA A 230 6.99 16.27 -14.17
CA ALA A 230 6.27 17.38 -13.53
C ALA A 230 6.88 18.76 -13.82
N GLY A 231 7.26 19.00 -15.08
CA GLY A 231 7.89 20.26 -15.52
C GLY A 231 9.36 20.44 -15.15
N LYS A 232 9.93 19.59 -14.26
CA LYS A 232 11.32 19.68 -13.80
C LYS A 232 12.24 18.75 -14.59
N ILE A 233 13.48 19.21 -14.82
CA ILE A 233 14.54 18.40 -15.44
C ILE A 233 15.28 17.66 -14.32
N ILE A 234 15.33 16.35 -14.43
CA ILE A 234 16.01 15.46 -13.48
C ILE A 234 17.23 14.85 -14.17
N GLU A 235 18.40 15.09 -13.60
CA GLU A 235 19.66 14.51 -14.06
C GLU A 235 19.87 13.13 -13.46
N LYS A 236 20.42 12.24 -14.25
CA LYS A 236 20.79 10.88 -13.84
C LYS A 236 22.29 10.80 -13.47
N PRO A 237 22.71 9.85 -12.63
CA PRO A 237 21.90 8.82 -11.97
C PRO A 237 21.24 9.32 -10.71
N TYR A 238 20.08 8.72 -10.36
CA TYR A 238 19.39 9.01 -9.12
C TYR A 238 18.85 7.77 -8.40
N ALA A 239 18.80 7.86 -7.08
CA ALA A 239 17.99 6.98 -6.24
C ALA A 239 16.57 7.55 -6.11
N LEU A 240 15.58 6.69 -6.06
CA LEU A 240 14.18 7.08 -5.92
C LEU A 240 13.65 6.62 -4.55
N ILE A 241 12.88 7.46 -3.90
CA ILE A 241 12.07 7.10 -2.74
C ILE A 241 10.69 7.70 -2.91
N THR A 242 9.64 6.89 -2.84
CA THR A 242 8.25 7.30 -2.98
C THR A 242 7.50 7.01 -1.69
N ASN A 243 6.64 7.83 -1.29
CA ASN A 243 5.60 7.66 -0.27
C ASN A 243 5.06 9.04 0.13
N ARG A 244 4.09 9.07 1.04
CA ARG A 244 3.74 10.28 1.79
C ARG A 244 4.92 10.68 2.67
N HIS A 245 5.20 11.98 2.76
CA HIS A 245 6.30 12.50 3.57
C HIS A 245 5.91 12.52 5.06
N ASP A 246 5.53 11.37 5.61
CA ASP A 246 5.16 11.21 7.02
C ASP A 246 6.38 10.77 7.84
N PRO A 247 6.49 11.19 9.12
CA PRO A 247 7.63 10.81 9.98
C PRO A 247 7.86 9.31 10.06
N GLN A 248 6.80 8.51 10.05
CA GLN A 248 6.85 7.05 10.10
C GLN A 248 7.56 6.41 8.90
N LYS A 249 7.66 7.12 7.76
CA LYS A 249 8.33 6.62 6.55
C LYS A 249 9.83 6.84 6.56
N ARG A 250 10.36 7.54 7.56
CA ARG A 250 11.79 7.68 7.88
C ARG A 250 12.67 8.11 6.70
N PHE A 251 12.22 9.03 5.88
CA PHE A 251 13.00 9.62 4.79
C PHE A 251 14.29 10.28 5.28
N ASP A 252 14.30 10.72 6.53
CA ASP A 252 15.46 11.29 7.21
C ASP A 252 16.71 10.40 7.13
N TYR A 253 16.54 9.07 7.24
CA TYR A 253 17.66 8.14 7.15
C TYR A 253 18.29 8.09 5.75
N VAL A 254 17.47 8.10 4.70
CA VAL A 254 18.00 8.13 3.32
C VAL A 254 18.68 9.47 3.01
N ILE A 255 18.12 10.58 3.48
CA ILE A 255 18.76 11.91 3.33
C ILE A 255 20.11 11.92 4.04
N ARG A 256 20.20 11.41 5.27
CA ARG A 256 21.48 11.27 5.98
C ARG A 256 22.44 10.34 5.23
N ALA A 257 21.94 9.21 4.69
CA ALA A 257 22.75 8.29 3.90
C ALA A 257 23.32 8.95 2.64
N MET A 258 22.60 9.88 2.01
CA MET A 258 23.07 10.63 0.85
C MET A 258 24.35 11.44 1.14
N LYS A 259 24.56 11.92 2.37
CA LYS A 259 25.84 12.56 2.75
C LYS A 259 27.03 11.62 2.56
N TYR A 260 26.90 10.35 2.97
CA TYR A 260 27.95 9.33 2.78
C TYR A 260 28.04 8.90 1.32
N VAL A 261 26.90 8.76 0.63
CA VAL A 261 26.84 8.44 -0.80
C VAL A 261 27.60 9.49 -1.61
N ASN A 262 27.32 10.77 -1.41
CA ASN A 262 27.91 11.85 -2.20
C ASN A 262 29.43 12.01 -1.98
N LYS A 263 29.96 11.65 -0.80
CA LYS A 263 31.41 11.58 -0.58
C LYS A 263 32.10 10.52 -1.46
N LYS A 264 31.40 9.44 -1.82
CA LYS A 264 31.95 8.34 -2.62
C LYS A 264 31.48 8.33 -4.07
N TYR A 265 30.35 8.99 -4.36
CA TYR A 265 29.73 9.08 -5.67
C TYR A 265 28.95 10.40 -5.80
N SER A 266 29.68 11.49 -6.08
CA SER A 266 29.15 12.87 -6.04
C SER A 266 28.05 13.18 -7.06
N ARG A 267 27.93 12.38 -8.14
CA ARG A 267 26.91 12.57 -9.18
C ARG A 267 25.52 12.06 -8.77
N ALA A 268 25.41 11.23 -7.70
CA ALA A 268 24.14 10.65 -7.30
C ALA A 268 23.19 11.72 -6.75
N LYS A 269 21.94 11.64 -7.18
CA LYS A 269 20.82 12.44 -6.66
C LYS A 269 19.79 11.55 -5.96
N LEU A 270 19.00 12.14 -5.09
CA LEU A 270 17.85 11.52 -4.47
C LEU A 270 16.59 12.26 -4.92
N ILE A 271 15.66 11.55 -5.53
CA ILE A 271 14.39 12.10 -6.01
C ILE A 271 13.27 11.65 -5.10
N ILE A 272 12.48 12.59 -4.62
CA ILE A 272 11.42 12.41 -3.62
C ILE A 272 10.11 13.00 -4.16
N PRO A 273 9.31 12.22 -4.92
CA PRO A 273 7.93 12.58 -5.23
C PRO A 273 7.03 12.27 -4.03
N GLY A 274 5.88 12.90 -3.97
CA GLY A 274 4.85 12.71 -2.95
C GLY A 274 4.28 14.03 -2.46
N PRO A 275 3.06 14.04 -1.90
CA PRO A 275 2.42 15.26 -1.44
C PRO A 275 3.24 15.90 -0.31
N PHE A 276 3.36 17.21 -0.35
CA PHE A 276 4.03 17.98 0.71
C PHE A 276 3.20 17.94 1.99
N THR A 277 3.89 17.66 3.09
CA THR A 277 3.34 17.68 4.45
C THR A 277 4.15 18.64 5.32
N ALA A 278 3.70 18.92 6.54
CA ALA A 278 4.49 19.68 7.51
C ALA A 278 5.87 19.04 7.77
N HIS A 279 5.97 17.71 7.64
CA HIS A 279 7.24 17.00 7.79
C HIS A 279 8.21 17.24 6.62
N THR A 280 7.72 17.51 5.41
CA THR A 280 8.56 17.83 4.24
C THR A 280 9.47 19.01 4.52
N ILE A 281 8.98 20.04 5.22
CA ILE A 281 9.78 21.22 5.59
C ILE A 281 10.97 20.82 6.47
N LYS A 282 10.76 19.88 7.39
CA LYS A 282 11.85 19.34 8.25
C LYS A 282 12.89 18.60 7.43
N LEU A 283 12.45 17.81 6.45
CA LEU A 283 13.34 17.06 5.56
C LEU A 283 14.17 17.99 4.66
N ILE A 284 13.57 19.06 4.12
CA ILE A 284 14.27 20.08 3.33
C ILE A 284 15.32 20.80 4.19
N ARG A 285 14.95 21.22 5.41
CA ARG A 285 15.90 21.84 6.36
C ARG A 285 17.07 20.91 6.69
N MET A 286 16.79 19.61 6.85
CA MET A 286 17.82 18.59 7.08
C MET A 286 18.78 18.48 5.89
N ALA A 287 18.29 18.42 4.66
CA ALA A 287 19.16 18.39 3.47
C ALA A 287 20.08 19.60 3.41
N LYS A 288 19.56 20.80 3.71
CA LYS A 288 20.33 22.05 3.79
C LYS A 288 21.39 22.00 4.91
N ALA A 289 21.01 21.57 6.12
CA ALA A 289 21.94 21.44 7.24
C ALA A 289 23.08 20.44 6.96
N LEU A 290 22.82 19.41 6.15
CA LEU A 290 23.81 18.45 5.70
C LEU A 290 24.63 18.92 4.49
N LYS A 291 24.34 20.10 3.93
CA LYS A 291 24.95 20.68 2.72
C LYS A 291 24.85 19.76 1.50
N ILE A 292 23.66 19.20 1.27
CA ILE A 292 23.32 18.31 0.15
C ILE A 292 21.99 18.67 -0.51
N GLU A 293 21.52 19.90 -0.34
CA GLU A 293 20.25 20.39 -0.90
C GLU A 293 20.22 20.33 -2.44
N ASP A 294 21.36 20.45 -3.10
CA ASP A 294 21.51 20.29 -4.54
C ASP A 294 21.43 18.82 -5.02
N LYS A 295 21.53 17.87 -4.08
CA LYS A 295 21.46 16.43 -4.36
C LYS A 295 20.08 15.81 -4.02
N VAL A 296 19.22 16.52 -3.30
CA VAL A 296 17.93 16.01 -2.85
C VAL A 296 16.80 16.85 -3.47
N LEU A 297 16.05 16.26 -4.38
CA LEU A 297 14.99 16.96 -5.11
C LEU A 297 13.61 16.48 -4.67
N PHE A 298 12.84 17.36 -4.05
CA PHE A 298 11.44 17.16 -3.73
C PHE A 298 10.57 17.62 -4.90
N LEU A 299 9.73 16.72 -5.44
CA LEU A 299 8.91 17.02 -6.63
C LEU A 299 7.48 17.47 -6.28
N GLY A 300 6.98 17.13 -5.10
CA GLY A 300 5.56 17.22 -4.78
C GLY A 300 4.79 16.05 -5.37
N GLN A 301 3.46 16.16 -5.37
CA GLN A 301 2.60 15.17 -5.99
C GLN A 301 2.87 15.13 -7.51
N VAL A 302 3.02 13.93 -8.04
CA VAL A 302 3.20 13.68 -9.48
C VAL A 302 2.08 12.79 -10.00
N GLU A 303 1.78 12.87 -11.29
CA GLU A 303 0.83 11.99 -11.97
C GLU A 303 1.39 10.55 -12.06
N GLU A 304 0.50 9.56 -12.19
CA GLU A 304 0.89 8.15 -12.28
C GLU A 304 1.89 7.89 -13.42
N LYS A 305 1.68 8.49 -14.61
CA LYS A 305 2.63 8.36 -15.74
C LYS A 305 4.03 8.86 -15.42
N ASP A 306 4.13 9.96 -14.67
CA ASP A 306 5.40 10.54 -14.25
C ASP A 306 6.04 9.70 -13.14
N LEU A 307 5.25 9.15 -12.23
CA LEU A 307 5.73 8.22 -11.21
C LEU A 307 6.33 6.96 -11.84
N GLN A 308 5.63 6.36 -12.82
CA GLN A 308 6.16 5.22 -13.58
C GLN A 308 7.44 5.56 -14.32
N ARG A 309 7.55 6.77 -14.88
CA ARG A 309 8.77 7.27 -15.53
C ARG A 309 9.93 7.40 -14.53
N LEU A 310 9.65 7.86 -13.31
CA LEU A 310 10.65 7.94 -12.23
C LEU A 310 11.16 6.55 -11.85
N TYR A 311 10.28 5.56 -11.65
CA TYR A 311 10.70 4.18 -11.39
C TYR A 311 11.59 3.66 -12.52
N ARG A 312 11.11 3.74 -13.77
CA ARG A 312 11.82 3.22 -14.95
C ARG A 312 13.25 3.72 -15.09
N HIS A 313 13.51 4.95 -14.70
CA HIS A 313 14.81 5.61 -14.90
C HIS A 313 15.65 5.73 -13.62
N SER A 314 15.18 5.20 -12.51
CA SER A 314 15.94 5.16 -11.27
C SER A 314 17.00 4.06 -11.28
N VAL A 315 18.10 4.30 -10.58
CA VAL A 315 19.21 3.35 -10.46
C VAL A 315 18.97 2.35 -9.35
N LEU A 316 18.33 2.80 -8.30
CA LEU A 316 17.89 2.00 -7.17
C LEU A 316 16.68 2.67 -6.51
N TYR A 317 15.90 1.87 -5.81
CA TYR A 317 14.81 2.34 -4.99
C TYR A 317 15.17 2.27 -3.51
N CYS A 318 14.80 3.28 -2.73
CA CYS A 318 15.03 3.36 -1.30
C CYS A 318 13.73 3.16 -0.53
N TYR A 319 13.72 2.26 0.46
CA TYR A 319 12.55 2.00 1.31
C TYR A 319 12.92 1.90 2.80
N PRO A 320 13.05 3.02 3.51
CA PRO A 320 13.52 3.06 4.89
C PRO A 320 12.39 2.99 5.93
N ALA A 321 11.16 2.64 5.55
CA ALA A 321 10.03 2.57 6.47
C ALA A 321 10.20 1.39 7.45
N PRO A 322 10.32 1.64 8.77
CA PRO A 322 10.37 0.57 9.76
C PRO A 322 8.97 0.01 10.02
N GLN A 323 8.89 -1.26 10.38
CA GLN A 323 7.62 -1.92 10.71
C GLN A 323 6.53 -1.75 9.63
N GLU A 324 6.95 -1.60 8.37
CA GLU A 324 6.00 -1.54 7.26
C GLU A 324 5.34 -2.89 7.10
N ASP A 325 4.04 -2.90 6.92
CA ASP A 325 3.25 -4.12 6.92
C ASP A 325 3.54 -5.02 5.71
N PHE A 326 3.71 -4.44 4.52
CA PHE A 326 4.04 -5.20 3.30
C PHE A 326 5.14 -4.52 2.45
N GLY A 327 4.87 -3.31 1.95
CA GLY A 327 5.80 -2.57 1.11
C GLY A 327 5.56 -2.78 -0.39
N LEU A 328 4.52 -2.15 -0.94
CA LEU A 328 4.26 -2.16 -2.38
C LEU A 328 5.34 -1.45 -3.19
N GLY A 329 5.94 -0.38 -2.66
CA GLY A 329 6.97 0.39 -3.38
C GLY A 329 8.16 -0.44 -3.87
N PRO A 330 8.75 -1.34 -3.08
CA PRO A 330 9.74 -2.31 -3.55
C PRO A 330 9.29 -3.17 -4.73
N LEU A 331 8.02 -3.58 -4.75
CA LEU A 331 7.44 -4.38 -5.84
C LEU A 331 7.18 -3.54 -7.08
N GLU A 332 6.71 -2.30 -6.91
CA GLU A 332 6.55 -1.33 -8.01
C GLU A 332 7.90 -1.04 -8.68
N ALA A 333 8.95 -0.81 -7.89
CA ALA A 333 10.31 -0.67 -8.39
C ALA A 333 10.80 -1.95 -9.09
N GLY A 334 10.54 -3.11 -8.47
CA GLY A 334 10.85 -4.43 -9.03
C GLY A 334 10.17 -4.69 -10.37
N GLY A 335 8.94 -4.24 -10.55
CA GLY A 335 8.20 -4.29 -11.82
C GLY A 335 8.89 -3.56 -12.98
N TRP A 336 9.73 -2.59 -12.67
CA TRP A 336 10.61 -1.89 -13.62
C TRP A 336 12.04 -2.46 -13.65
N GLY A 337 12.32 -3.54 -12.94
CA GLY A 337 13.66 -4.12 -12.84
C GLY A 337 14.62 -3.26 -12.02
N VAL A 338 14.13 -2.48 -11.09
CA VAL A 338 14.91 -1.61 -10.20
C VAL A 338 15.13 -2.29 -8.86
N PRO A 339 16.38 -2.55 -8.44
CA PRO A 339 16.66 -3.17 -7.16
C PRO A 339 16.40 -2.20 -6.01
N THR A 340 15.95 -2.73 -4.88
CA THR A 340 15.60 -1.96 -3.69
C THR A 340 16.67 -2.07 -2.61
N VAL A 341 16.92 -0.96 -1.90
CA VAL A 341 17.56 -0.96 -0.58
C VAL A 341 16.47 -0.67 0.45
N ALA A 342 16.18 -1.66 1.29
CA ALA A 342 15.20 -1.55 2.37
C ALA A 342 15.82 -1.91 3.72
N TRP A 343 15.09 -1.68 4.82
CA TRP A 343 15.51 -2.19 6.12
C TRP A 343 15.19 -3.69 6.25
N ARG A 344 16.02 -4.41 6.98
CA ARG A 344 15.77 -5.80 7.38
C ARG A 344 14.73 -5.84 8.49
N HIS A 345 13.51 -5.41 8.19
CA HIS A 345 12.46 -5.27 9.20
C HIS A 345 11.08 -5.42 8.57
N ALA A 346 10.22 -6.26 9.15
CA ALA A 346 8.79 -6.44 8.79
C ALA A 346 8.55 -6.78 7.30
N GLY A 347 7.49 -6.26 6.71
CA GLY A 347 7.07 -6.56 5.33
C GLY A 347 8.14 -6.47 4.25
N PRO A 348 9.05 -5.48 4.24
CA PRO A 348 10.14 -5.43 3.29
C PRO A 348 11.03 -6.67 3.24
N THR A 349 11.09 -7.49 4.30
CA THR A 349 11.81 -8.78 4.28
C THR A 349 11.12 -9.85 3.44
N VAL A 350 9.83 -9.66 3.15
CA VAL A 350 9.04 -10.51 2.25
C VAL A 350 9.16 -10.04 0.81
N THR A 351 9.05 -8.73 0.58
CA THR A 351 9.03 -8.15 -0.78
C THR A 351 10.42 -8.04 -1.39
N VAL A 352 11.48 -7.89 -0.59
CA VAL A 352 12.87 -7.82 -1.03
C VAL A 352 13.64 -9.04 -0.55
N GLU A 353 14.15 -9.84 -1.48
CA GLU A 353 15.08 -10.94 -1.19
C GLU A 353 16.50 -10.39 -1.08
N GLY A 354 17.00 -10.35 0.17
CA GLY A 354 18.28 -9.73 0.50
C GLY A 354 19.48 -10.41 -0.19
N GLY A 355 20.24 -9.62 -0.96
CA GLY A 355 21.38 -10.13 -1.75
C GLY A 355 20.99 -10.64 -3.14
N VAL A 356 19.71 -10.86 -3.42
CA VAL A 356 19.19 -11.41 -4.69
C VAL A 356 18.43 -10.35 -5.49
N SER A 357 17.34 -9.79 -4.96
CA SER A 357 16.52 -8.77 -5.63
C SER A 357 16.77 -7.35 -5.14
N GLY A 358 17.61 -7.20 -4.13
CA GLY A 358 17.97 -5.94 -3.51
C GLY A 358 18.82 -6.14 -2.26
N TYR A 359 18.92 -5.13 -1.42
CA TYR A 359 19.61 -5.22 -0.15
C TYR A 359 18.69 -4.91 1.03
N LEU A 360 18.84 -5.70 2.08
CA LEU A 360 18.24 -5.45 3.39
C LEU A 360 19.30 -4.86 4.33
N ALA A 361 19.21 -3.57 4.62
CA ALA A 361 20.09 -2.87 5.52
C ALA A 361 19.71 -3.12 6.99
N LYS A 362 20.69 -3.02 7.90
CA LYS A 362 20.46 -3.08 9.33
C LYS A 362 19.53 -1.92 9.75
N PRO A 363 18.42 -2.20 10.43
CA PRO A 363 17.49 -1.16 10.85
C PRO A 363 18.16 -0.02 11.60
N TYR A 364 17.81 1.21 11.24
CA TYR A 364 18.30 2.46 11.83
C TYR A 364 19.81 2.75 11.67
N ASP A 365 20.54 1.94 10.89
CA ASP A 365 21.96 2.13 10.59
C ASP A 365 22.12 2.88 9.25
N VAL A 366 22.38 4.19 9.35
CA VAL A 366 22.57 5.09 8.20
C VAL A 366 23.75 4.68 7.35
N GLU A 367 24.85 4.25 7.96
CA GLU A 367 26.09 3.91 7.24
C GLU A 367 25.94 2.59 6.49
N ASP A 368 25.29 1.59 7.10
CA ASP A 368 25.00 0.33 6.42
C ASP A 368 24.06 0.56 5.22
N TYR A 369 23.05 1.42 5.40
CA TYR A 369 22.17 1.81 4.31
C TYR A 369 22.95 2.48 3.18
N ALA A 370 23.81 3.44 3.50
CA ALA A 370 24.65 4.14 2.53
C ALA A 370 25.62 3.19 1.81
N ARG A 371 26.28 2.25 2.53
CA ARG A 371 27.16 1.23 1.91
C ARG A 371 26.42 0.42 0.85
N LYS A 372 25.19 0.01 1.11
CA LYS A 372 24.35 -0.75 0.16
C LYS A 372 23.92 0.09 -1.03
N MET A 373 23.55 1.37 -0.81
CA MET A 373 23.30 2.30 -1.90
C MET A 373 24.52 2.48 -2.79
N ILE A 374 25.71 2.74 -2.21
CA ILE A 374 26.96 2.93 -2.94
C ILE A 374 27.31 1.69 -3.76
N ARG A 375 27.12 0.50 -3.22
CA ARG A 375 27.39 -0.76 -3.91
C ARG A 375 26.54 -0.92 -5.17
N LEU A 376 25.27 -0.56 -5.11
CA LEU A 376 24.37 -0.56 -6.28
C LEU A 376 24.72 0.58 -7.25
N LEU A 377 25.03 1.78 -6.77
CA LEU A 377 25.41 2.92 -7.61
C LEU A 377 26.66 2.64 -8.44
N LYS A 378 27.67 2.01 -7.85
CA LYS A 378 28.97 1.76 -8.50
C LYS A 378 29.02 0.51 -9.38
N ASN A 379 28.15 -0.49 -9.14
CA ASN A 379 28.23 -1.77 -9.83
C ASN A 379 27.02 -2.00 -10.73
N GLN A 380 27.18 -1.68 -12.01
CA GLN A 380 26.12 -1.84 -13.01
C GLN A 380 25.73 -3.31 -13.24
N LYS A 381 26.71 -4.24 -13.31
CA LYS A 381 26.42 -5.68 -13.51
C LYS A 381 25.59 -6.24 -12.35
N LEU A 382 25.95 -5.87 -11.12
CA LEU A 382 25.20 -6.26 -9.92
C LEU A 382 23.78 -5.70 -9.93
N ARG A 383 23.60 -4.44 -10.29
CA ARG A 383 22.30 -3.81 -10.41
C ARG A 383 21.41 -4.50 -11.44
N ALA A 384 21.97 -4.79 -12.63
CA ALA A 384 21.24 -5.50 -13.68
C ALA A 384 20.82 -6.90 -13.20
N LYS A 385 21.71 -7.63 -12.52
CA LYS A 385 21.42 -8.95 -11.93
C LYS A 385 20.28 -8.86 -10.90
N MET A 386 20.39 -7.94 -9.93
CA MET A 386 19.39 -7.77 -8.88
C MET A 386 18.06 -7.23 -9.43
N GLY A 387 18.09 -6.30 -10.36
CA GLY A 387 16.90 -5.78 -11.02
C GLY A 387 16.14 -6.85 -11.79
N LYS A 388 16.86 -7.73 -12.50
CA LYS A 388 16.27 -8.88 -13.18
C LYS A 388 15.61 -9.89 -12.20
N ALA A 389 16.22 -10.09 -11.05
CA ALA A 389 15.65 -10.92 -9.99
C ALA A 389 14.41 -10.25 -9.34
N ALA A 390 14.46 -8.94 -9.08
CA ALA A 390 13.32 -8.18 -8.54
C ALA A 390 12.11 -8.26 -9.49
N LEU A 391 12.32 -8.07 -10.80
CA LEU A 391 11.27 -8.21 -11.80
C LEU A 391 10.67 -9.61 -11.82
N ARG A 392 11.53 -10.64 -11.78
CA ARG A 392 11.07 -12.03 -11.78
C ARG A 392 10.17 -12.29 -10.59
N ARG A 393 10.55 -11.83 -9.38
CA ARG A 393 9.72 -11.96 -8.17
C ARG A 393 8.37 -11.26 -8.33
N THR A 394 8.36 -10.01 -8.83
CA THR A 394 7.12 -9.27 -9.08
C THR A 394 6.20 -10.03 -10.06
N LYS A 395 6.75 -10.61 -11.12
CA LYS A 395 5.97 -11.37 -12.11
C LYS A 395 5.42 -12.69 -11.58
N SER A 396 6.24 -13.45 -10.85
CA SER A 396 5.92 -14.84 -10.51
C SER A 396 5.25 -14.99 -9.14
N ILE A 397 5.56 -14.12 -8.18
CA ILE A 397 5.05 -14.23 -6.80
C ILE A 397 4.04 -13.13 -6.51
N PHE A 398 4.40 -11.88 -6.84
CA PHE A 398 3.63 -10.70 -6.47
C PHE A 398 2.89 -10.11 -7.68
N SER A 399 2.24 -10.95 -8.49
CA SER A 399 1.38 -10.49 -9.58
C SER A 399 -0.07 -10.33 -9.13
N TRP A 400 -0.79 -9.39 -9.74
CA TRP A 400 -2.23 -9.27 -9.50
C TRP A 400 -3.00 -10.53 -9.89
N ASN A 401 -2.54 -11.29 -10.88
CA ASN A 401 -3.18 -12.55 -11.25
C ASN A 401 -3.08 -13.58 -10.12
N ASN A 402 -1.89 -13.78 -9.54
CA ASN A 402 -1.72 -14.72 -8.42
C ASN A 402 -2.58 -14.31 -7.21
N HIS A 403 -2.61 -13.00 -6.89
CA HIS A 403 -3.47 -12.49 -5.84
C HIS A 403 -4.95 -12.80 -6.08
N LEU A 404 -5.42 -12.54 -7.30
CA LEU A 404 -6.79 -12.79 -7.69
C LEU A 404 -7.14 -14.29 -7.77
N ASP A 405 -6.17 -15.15 -8.12
CA ASP A 405 -6.37 -16.61 -8.14
C ASP A 405 -6.64 -17.12 -6.71
N ILE A 406 -5.86 -16.66 -5.72
CA ILE A 406 -6.05 -17.01 -4.30
C ILE A 406 -7.39 -16.48 -3.78
N LEU A 407 -7.75 -15.24 -4.12
CA LEU A 407 -9.01 -14.64 -3.69
C LEU A 407 -10.20 -15.37 -4.32
N GLU A 408 -10.16 -15.66 -5.62
CA GLU A 408 -11.22 -16.35 -6.34
C GLU A 408 -11.39 -17.81 -5.85
N GLU A 409 -10.29 -18.52 -5.63
CA GLU A 409 -10.33 -19.86 -5.03
C GLU A 409 -11.02 -19.83 -3.66
N SER A 410 -10.70 -18.83 -2.82
CA SER A 410 -11.32 -18.64 -1.51
C SER A 410 -12.82 -18.33 -1.63
N ILE A 411 -13.25 -17.62 -2.66
CA ILE A 411 -14.65 -17.34 -2.96
C ILE A 411 -15.36 -18.63 -3.41
N LEU A 412 -14.81 -19.34 -4.39
CA LEU A 412 -15.42 -20.55 -4.98
C LEU A 412 -15.63 -21.68 -3.98
N GLN A 413 -14.80 -21.75 -2.93
CA GLN A 413 -14.97 -22.72 -1.85
C GLN A 413 -16.15 -22.41 -0.92
N LEU A 414 -16.77 -21.23 -1.02
CA LEU A 414 -17.82 -20.76 -0.11
C LEU A 414 -19.19 -20.54 -0.77
N ILE A 415 -19.25 -20.53 -2.15
CA ILE A 415 -20.51 -20.23 -2.88
C ILE A 415 -20.84 -21.25 -3.95
#